data_c0e77da8bc197cd57eb5536afa0d3583
#
_entry.id   c0e77da8bc197cd57eb5536afa0d3583
#
_cell.length_a   1.000
_cell.length_b   1.000
_cell.length_c   1.000
_cell.angle_alpha   90.00
_cell.angle_beta   90.00
_cell.angle_gamma   90.00
#
_symmetry.space_group_name_H-M   'P 1'
#
loop_
_entity.id
_entity.type
_entity.pdbx_description
1 polymer ?
#
loop_
_entity_poly.entity_id
_entity_poly.type
_entity_poly.pdbx_seq_one_letter_code
_entity_poly.pdbx_strand_id
1 'polypeptide(L)'
;MTRTTWWAIVSIGVAMLHLARAATAGEAEWKAPAEAKATKNPVARAAGIKDGKAAYDTGCAVCHGATGKGDGPGAAALNPKPKDLNDKGIQAQTDGELFWKISEGRGVMPPWKHLSEKDRWSLVHHIRSLAGKK
;
A
#
# COMPACT_ATOMS: atom_id res chain seq x y z
N MET A 1 -28.51 76.43 17.55
CA MET A 1 -29.28 75.19 17.35
C MET A 1 -28.52 74.35 16.36
N THR A 2 -27.67 73.45 16.81
CA THR A 2 -26.89 72.48 15.99
C THR A 2 -26.97 71.15 16.59
N ARG A 3 -27.67 70.24 15.87
CA ARG A 3 -27.87 68.85 16.25
C ARG A 3 -26.72 68.06 15.66
N THR A 4 -25.78 67.60 16.49
CA THR A 4 -24.71 66.75 16.14
C THR A 4 -25.23 65.27 16.22
N THR A 5 -25.34 64.62 15.08
CA THR A 5 -25.65 63.18 14.96
C THR A 5 -24.40 62.37 15.14
N TRP A 6 -24.38 61.52 16.16
CA TRP A 6 -23.30 60.55 16.39
C TRP A 6 -23.57 59.30 15.56
N TRP A 7 -22.69 58.98 14.66
CA TRP A 7 -22.66 57.72 13.97
C TRP A 7 -21.71 56.80 14.73
N ALA A 8 -22.30 55.83 15.43
CA ALA A 8 -21.55 54.76 16.04
C ALA A 8 -21.18 53.75 14.96
N ILE A 9 -19.90 53.68 14.62
CA ILE A 9 -19.36 52.65 13.73
C ILE A 9 -19.16 51.37 14.56
N VAL A 10 -20.06 50.44 14.39
CA VAL A 10 -19.91 49.08 14.93
C VAL A 10 -18.98 48.29 13.99
N SER A 11 -17.73 48.23 14.38
CA SER A 11 -16.76 47.35 13.68
C SER A 11 -17.01 45.90 14.12
N ILE A 12 -17.71 45.14 13.29
CA ILE A 12 -17.86 43.69 13.46
C ILE A 12 -16.57 43.06 12.95
N GLY A 13 -15.68 42.75 13.87
CA GLY A 13 -14.50 41.92 13.58
C GLY A 13 -14.91 40.49 13.34
N VAL A 14 -14.95 40.09 12.07
CA VAL A 14 -15.08 38.70 11.68
C VAL A 14 -13.73 38.04 11.93
N ALA A 15 -13.59 37.41 13.10
CA ALA A 15 -12.47 36.50 13.36
C ALA A 15 -12.62 35.28 12.47
N MET A 16 -11.91 35.26 11.34
CA MET A 16 -11.73 34.04 10.53
C MET A 16 -10.90 33.05 11.34
N LEU A 17 -11.57 32.13 11.98
CA LEU A 17 -10.96 30.95 12.59
C LEU A 17 -10.50 30.04 11.45
N HIS A 18 -9.28 30.23 10.98
CA HIS A 18 -8.63 29.26 10.11
C HIS A 18 -8.34 28.00 10.93
N LEU A 19 -9.27 27.04 10.92
CA LEU A 19 -8.95 25.67 11.33
C LEU A 19 -7.89 25.16 10.35
N ALA A 20 -6.63 25.26 10.76
CA ALA A 20 -5.56 24.52 10.13
C ALA A 20 -5.89 23.03 10.31
N ARG A 21 -6.46 22.45 9.27
CA ARG A 21 -6.63 21.00 9.15
C ARG A 21 -5.22 20.44 9.10
N ALA A 22 -4.73 19.96 10.25
CA ALA A 22 -3.52 19.16 10.27
C ALA A 22 -3.78 17.96 9.37
N ALA A 23 -3.28 18.01 8.13
CA ALA A 23 -3.17 16.86 7.28
C ALA A 23 -2.25 15.91 8.04
N THR A 24 -2.84 14.89 8.68
CA THR A 24 -2.08 13.73 9.08
C THR A 24 -1.36 13.26 7.84
N ALA A 25 -0.03 13.33 7.84
CA ALA A 25 0.80 12.78 6.79
C ALA A 25 0.60 11.24 6.83
N GLY A 26 -0.53 10.80 6.29
CA GLY A 26 -0.74 9.41 5.97
C GLY A 26 0.38 9.00 5.01
N GLU A 27 1.01 7.87 5.24
CA GLU A 27 1.97 7.33 4.30
C GLU A 27 1.42 7.49 2.88
N ALA A 28 2.18 8.20 2.03
CA ALA A 28 1.76 8.41 0.65
C ALA A 28 1.40 7.05 0.04
N GLU A 29 0.19 6.94 -0.50
CA GLU A 29 -0.31 5.69 -1.05
C GLU A 29 0.70 5.11 -2.07
N TRP A 30 1.09 3.86 -1.88
CA TRP A 30 2.03 3.19 -2.78
C TRP A 30 1.33 2.76 -4.06
N LYS A 31 1.31 3.65 -5.04
CA LYS A 31 0.68 3.43 -6.35
C LYS A 31 1.71 2.94 -7.37
N ALA A 32 1.38 1.85 -8.04
CA ALA A 32 2.09 1.44 -9.23
C ALA A 32 1.73 2.37 -10.41
N PRO A 33 2.63 2.57 -11.38
CA PRO A 33 2.34 3.37 -12.57
C PRO A 33 1.25 2.71 -13.45
N ALA A 34 0.60 3.52 -14.28
CA ALA A 34 -0.57 3.07 -15.07
C ALA A 34 -0.25 1.91 -16.01
N GLU A 35 0.95 1.90 -16.61
CA GLU A 35 1.43 0.83 -17.47
C GLU A 35 1.58 -0.50 -16.72
N ALA A 36 2.04 -0.46 -15.47
CA ALA A 36 2.11 -1.66 -14.63
C ALA A 36 0.72 -2.24 -14.38
N LYS A 37 -0.27 -1.37 -14.14
CA LYS A 37 -1.66 -1.78 -13.91
C LYS A 37 -2.25 -2.55 -15.09
N ALA A 38 -1.88 -2.20 -16.31
CA ALA A 38 -2.37 -2.83 -17.54
C ALA A 38 -1.69 -4.19 -17.83
N THR A 39 -0.55 -4.48 -17.20
CA THR A 39 0.24 -5.68 -17.48
C THR A 39 -0.46 -6.94 -16.97
N LYS A 40 -0.54 -7.95 -17.84
CA LYS A 40 -1.15 -9.24 -17.52
C LYS A 40 -0.10 -10.23 -17.03
N ASN A 41 -0.47 -11.09 -16.08
CA ASN A 41 0.39 -12.18 -15.64
C ASN A 41 0.50 -13.26 -16.74
N PRO A 42 1.69 -13.51 -17.28
CA PRO A 42 1.88 -14.49 -18.36
C PRO A 42 2.01 -15.93 -17.85
N VAL A 43 2.16 -16.14 -16.54
CA VAL A 43 2.37 -17.45 -15.94
C VAL A 43 1.03 -18.15 -15.72
N ALA A 44 0.95 -19.44 -16.07
CA ALA A 44 -0.23 -20.26 -15.79
C ALA A 44 -0.47 -20.37 -14.29
N ARG A 45 -1.71 -20.11 -13.82
CA ARG A 45 -2.05 -19.97 -12.40
C ARG A 45 -1.64 -21.17 -11.55
N ALA A 46 -1.91 -22.39 -12.01
CA ALA A 46 -1.63 -23.60 -11.22
C ALA A 46 -0.12 -23.79 -10.97
N ALA A 47 0.69 -23.66 -12.01
CA ALA A 47 2.15 -23.70 -11.89
C ALA A 47 2.67 -22.55 -11.05
N GLY A 48 2.16 -21.33 -11.30
CA GLY A 48 2.56 -20.13 -10.58
C GLY A 48 2.29 -20.18 -9.07
N ILE A 49 1.18 -20.78 -8.63
CA ILE A 49 0.90 -20.95 -7.20
C ILE A 49 1.98 -21.81 -6.52
N LYS A 50 2.38 -22.93 -7.14
CA LYS A 50 3.39 -23.84 -6.61
C LYS A 50 4.77 -23.19 -6.57
N ASP A 51 5.21 -22.65 -7.71
CA ASP A 51 6.53 -22.01 -7.85
C ASP A 51 6.61 -20.76 -6.96
N GLY A 52 5.54 -19.95 -6.96
CA GLY A 52 5.44 -18.76 -6.13
C GLY A 52 5.44 -19.06 -4.64
N LYS A 53 4.85 -20.19 -4.20
CA LYS A 53 4.94 -20.60 -2.80
C LYS A 53 6.38 -20.89 -2.39
N ALA A 54 7.15 -21.58 -3.21
CA ALA A 54 8.55 -21.87 -2.91
C ALA A 54 9.38 -20.58 -2.78
N ALA A 55 9.21 -19.64 -3.71
CA ALA A 55 9.87 -18.34 -3.65
C ALA A 55 9.41 -17.51 -2.43
N TYR A 56 8.11 -17.54 -2.11
CA TYR A 56 7.53 -16.85 -0.97
C TYR A 56 8.09 -17.36 0.36
N ASP A 57 8.13 -18.67 0.55
CA ASP A 57 8.64 -19.28 1.78
C ASP A 57 10.12 -18.94 2.01
N THR A 58 10.89 -18.79 0.92
CA THR A 58 12.32 -18.47 1.00
C THR A 58 12.59 -17.01 1.36
N GLY A 59 11.82 -16.06 0.82
CA GLY A 59 12.17 -14.64 0.91
C GLY A 59 11.12 -13.74 1.56
N CYS A 60 9.84 -14.08 1.45
CA CYS A 60 8.74 -13.18 1.83
C CYS A 60 8.16 -13.53 3.22
N ALA A 61 8.06 -14.81 3.54
CA ALA A 61 7.42 -15.29 4.76
C ALA A 61 8.10 -14.80 6.04
N VAL A 62 9.39 -14.49 6.01
CA VAL A 62 10.12 -13.93 7.17
C VAL A 62 9.49 -12.64 7.68
N CYS A 63 8.93 -11.82 6.80
CA CYS A 63 8.24 -10.58 7.16
C CYS A 63 6.72 -10.71 7.06
N HIS A 64 6.21 -11.29 5.95
CA HIS A 64 4.78 -11.35 5.67
C HIS A 64 4.06 -12.51 6.38
N GLY A 65 4.79 -13.44 7.01
CA GLY A 65 4.22 -14.64 7.63
C GLY A 65 3.83 -15.70 6.60
N ALA A 66 3.74 -16.97 7.03
CA ALA A 66 3.40 -18.08 6.14
C ALA A 66 2.00 -17.97 5.52
N THR A 67 1.11 -17.23 6.15
CA THR A 67 -0.28 -16.99 5.69
C THR A 67 -0.49 -15.59 5.12
N GLY A 68 0.57 -14.78 5.03
CA GLY A 68 0.51 -13.43 4.46
C GLY A 68 -0.07 -12.34 5.37
N LYS A 69 -0.22 -12.59 6.66
CA LYS A 69 -0.85 -11.65 7.62
C LYS A 69 0.06 -10.53 8.11
N GLY A 70 1.31 -10.48 7.64
CA GLY A 70 2.29 -9.49 8.14
C GLY A 70 2.83 -9.81 9.53
N ASP A 71 2.72 -11.06 9.95
CA ASP A 71 3.06 -11.59 11.27
C ASP A 71 4.30 -12.51 11.26
N GLY A 72 5.14 -12.40 10.24
CA GLY A 72 6.38 -13.14 10.16
C GLY A 72 7.33 -12.81 11.32
N PRO A 73 8.29 -13.70 11.64
CA PRO A 73 9.20 -13.51 12.77
C PRO A 73 10.02 -12.21 12.69
N GLY A 74 10.28 -11.71 11.48
CA GLY A 74 10.97 -10.42 11.28
C GLY A 74 10.07 -9.19 11.38
N ALA A 75 8.74 -9.36 11.35
CA ALA A 75 7.80 -8.25 11.30
C ALA A 75 7.83 -7.34 12.53
N ALA A 76 8.16 -7.90 13.71
CA ALA A 76 8.19 -7.13 14.95
C ALA A 76 9.23 -6.00 14.96
N ALA A 77 10.32 -6.17 14.20
CA ALA A 77 11.41 -5.18 14.09
C ALA A 77 11.14 -4.11 13.00
N LEU A 78 10.06 -4.23 12.24
CA LEU A 78 9.79 -3.35 11.09
C LEU A 78 8.80 -2.24 11.45
N ASN A 79 9.11 -1.04 10.94
CA ASN A 79 8.21 0.12 11.00
C ASN A 79 8.24 0.85 9.63
N PRO A 80 7.13 0.92 8.89
CA PRO A 80 5.84 0.29 9.21
C PRO A 80 5.90 -1.25 9.17
N LYS A 81 4.96 -1.89 9.87
CA LYS A 81 4.80 -3.35 9.80
C LYS A 81 4.36 -3.77 8.39
N PRO A 82 4.74 -5.00 7.95
CA PRO A 82 4.24 -5.55 6.69
C PRO A 82 2.71 -5.57 6.65
N LYS A 83 2.14 -5.21 5.50
CA LYS A 83 0.68 -5.27 5.30
C LYS A 83 0.19 -6.72 5.27
N ASP A 84 -1.03 -6.94 5.74
CA ASP A 84 -1.75 -8.19 5.51
C ASP A 84 -2.05 -8.35 4.02
N LEU A 85 -1.43 -9.34 3.39
CA LEU A 85 -1.62 -9.62 1.97
C LEU A 85 -3.02 -10.14 1.63
N ASN A 86 -3.81 -10.55 2.66
CA ASN A 86 -5.21 -10.96 2.49
C ASN A 86 -6.16 -9.75 2.50
N ASP A 87 -5.67 -8.55 2.84
CA ASP A 87 -6.48 -7.34 2.87
C ASP A 87 -7.15 -7.08 1.52
N LYS A 88 -8.42 -6.63 1.58
CA LYS A 88 -9.22 -6.35 0.39
C LYS A 88 -8.57 -5.33 -0.54
N GLY A 89 -7.89 -4.32 0.01
CA GLY A 89 -7.19 -3.30 -0.76
C GLY A 89 -5.98 -3.86 -1.50
N ILE A 90 -5.28 -4.85 -0.93
CA ILE A 90 -4.19 -5.56 -1.62
C ILE A 90 -4.77 -6.46 -2.71
N GLN A 91 -5.80 -7.24 -2.38
CA GLN A 91 -6.40 -8.19 -3.31
C GLN A 91 -7.17 -7.53 -4.47
N ALA A 92 -7.59 -6.28 -4.32
CA ALA A 92 -8.23 -5.49 -5.37
C ALA A 92 -7.24 -4.91 -6.41
N GLN A 93 -5.94 -4.87 -6.11
CA GLN A 93 -4.93 -4.41 -7.06
C GLN A 93 -4.81 -5.40 -8.23
N THR A 94 -4.40 -4.92 -9.40
CA THR A 94 -4.14 -5.82 -10.53
C THR A 94 -2.89 -6.66 -10.30
N ASP A 95 -2.74 -7.75 -11.05
CA ASP A 95 -1.54 -8.59 -10.97
C ASP A 95 -0.28 -7.79 -11.35
N GLY A 96 -0.40 -6.90 -12.33
CA GLY A 96 0.70 -6.03 -12.74
C GLY A 96 1.11 -5.02 -11.66
N GLU A 97 0.15 -4.48 -10.90
CA GLU A 97 0.46 -3.62 -9.75
C GLU A 97 1.22 -4.37 -8.67
N LEU A 98 0.81 -5.61 -8.35
CA LEU A 98 1.52 -6.44 -7.37
C LEU A 98 2.91 -6.83 -7.87
N PHE A 99 3.03 -7.23 -9.14
CA PHE A 99 4.31 -7.55 -9.78
C PHE A 99 5.28 -6.37 -9.71
N TRP A 100 4.81 -5.17 -10.05
CA TRP A 100 5.62 -3.96 -9.98
C TRP A 100 6.09 -3.69 -8.54
N LYS A 101 5.19 -3.77 -7.57
CA LYS A 101 5.52 -3.57 -6.14
C LYS A 101 6.54 -4.57 -5.62
N ILE A 102 6.42 -5.83 -5.97
CA ILE A 102 7.41 -6.87 -5.66
C ILE A 102 8.76 -6.49 -6.29
N SER A 103 8.74 -6.07 -7.56
CA SER A 103 9.95 -5.76 -8.29
C SER A 103 10.70 -4.55 -7.72
N GLU A 104 9.98 -3.48 -7.41
CA GLU A 104 10.60 -2.21 -6.99
C GLU A 104 10.89 -2.17 -5.48
N GLY A 105 10.13 -2.86 -4.65
CA GLY A 105 10.20 -2.70 -3.21
C GLY A 105 9.80 -1.30 -2.75
N ARG A 106 9.75 -1.09 -1.44
CA ARG A 106 9.55 0.24 -0.84
C ARG A 106 9.94 0.23 0.63
N GLY A 107 10.75 1.20 1.04
CA GLY A 107 11.17 1.34 2.43
C GLY A 107 11.87 0.09 2.95
N VAL A 108 11.29 -0.57 3.94
CA VAL A 108 11.83 -1.81 4.51
C VAL A 108 11.62 -3.05 3.64
N MET A 109 10.73 -2.99 2.65
CA MET A 109 10.54 -4.07 1.68
C MET A 109 11.58 -3.93 0.56
N PRO A 110 12.55 -4.87 0.43
CA PRO A 110 13.59 -4.78 -0.60
C PRO A 110 13.03 -5.00 -2.01
N PRO A 111 13.71 -4.50 -3.05
CA PRO A 111 13.39 -4.83 -4.44
C PRO A 111 13.75 -6.28 -4.74
N TRP A 112 12.88 -6.98 -5.46
CA TRP A 112 13.06 -8.39 -5.81
C TRP A 112 13.45 -8.62 -7.27
N LYS A 113 14.04 -7.61 -7.93
CA LYS A 113 14.49 -7.70 -9.34
C LYS A 113 15.58 -8.74 -9.58
N HIS A 114 16.24 -9.20 -8.54
CA HIS A 114 17.22 -10.31 -8.63
C HIS A 114 16.56 -11.67 -8.88
N LEU A 115 15.26 -11.83 -8.56
CA LEU A 115 14.50 -13.00 -8.97
C LEU A 115 14.15 -12.90 -10.46
N SER A 116 14.00 -14.06 -11.11
CA SER A 116 13.51 -14.11 -12.48
C SER A 116 12.14 -13.45 -12.61
N GLU A 117 11.81 -12.95 -13.79
CA GLU A 117 10.50 -12.37 -14.05
C GLU A 117 9.39 -13.41 -13.82
N LYS A 118 9.62 -14.66 -14.25
CA LYS A 118 8.71 -15.78 -14.01
C LYS A 118 8.45 -16.00 -12.52
N ASP A 119 9.48 -15.96 -11.68
CA ASP A 119 9.32 -16.18 -10.24
C ASP A 119 8.53 -15.05 -9.59
N ARG A 120 8.77 -13.80 -9.99
CA ARG A 120 7.99 -12.65 -9.49
C ARG A 120 6.51 -12.72 -9.90
N TRP A 121 6.21 -13.16 -11.12
CA TRP A 121 4.83 -13.42 -11.55
C TRP A 121 4.20 -14.60 -10.81
N SER A 122 4.98 -15.62 -10.51
CA SER A 122 4.55 -16.76 -9.70
C SER A 122 4.22 -16.34 -8.27
N LEU A 123 5.02 -15.44 -7.67
CA LEU A 123 4.72 -14.83 -6.37
C LEU A 123 3.35 -14.15 -6.36
N VAL A 124 2.98 -13.43 -7.42
CA VAL A 124 1.64 -12.82 -7.54
C VAL A 124 0.54 -13.87 -7.46
N HIS A 125 0.68 -15.01 -8.16
CA HIS A 125 -0.30 -16.09 -8.06
C HIS A 125 -0.38 -16.71 -6.68
N HIS A 126 0.76 -16.84 -6.00
CA HIS A 126 0.76 -17.31 -4.61
C HIS A 126 0.04 -16.34 -3.69
N ILE A 127 0.33 -15.03 -3.77
CA ILE A 127 -0.36 -13.98 -2.99
C ILE A 127 -1.88 -14.03 -3.23
N ARG A 128 -2.32 -14.21 -4.48
CA ARG A 128 -3.74 -14.42 -4.79
C ARG A 128 -4.33 -15.67 -4.11
N SER A 129 -3.53 -16.71 -3.97
CA SER A 129 -3.98 -17.96 -3.34
C SER A 129 -4.11 -17.87 -1.82
N LEU A 130 -3.54 -16.84 -1.20
CA LEU A 130 -3.70 -16.60 0.23
C LEU A 130 -5.10 -16.04 0.56
N ALA A 131 -5.72 -15.33 -0.38
CA ALA A 131 -7.05 -14.78 -0.21
C ALA A 131 -8.07 -15.87 0.11
N GLY A 132 -8.77 -15.74 1.24
CA GLY A 132 -9.82 -16.67 1.66
C GLY A 132 -9.34 -17.90 2.44
N LYS A 133 -8.06 -18.06 2.70
CA LYS A 133 -7.57 -19.02 3.68
C LYS A 133 -7.74 -18.42 5.08
N LYS A 134 -8.90 -18.70 5.69
CA LYS A 134 -9.19 -18.39 7.10
C LYS A 134 -8.64 -19.46 8.01
#